data_4da709e072874e5af0bb9726a504a420
#
_entry.id   4da709e072874e5af0bb9726a504a420
#
_cell.length_a   1.000
_cell.length_b   1.000
_cell.length_c   1.000
_cell.angle_alpha   90.00
_cell.angle_beta   90.00
_cell.angle_gamma   90.00
#
_symmetry.space_group_name_H-M   'P 1'
#
loop_
_entity.id
_entity.type
_entity.pdbx_description
1 polymer ?
#
loop_
_entity_poly.entity_id
_entity_poly.type
_entity_poly.pdbx_seq_one_letter_code
_entity_poly.pdbx_strand_id
1 'polypeptide(L)'
;MVASIERTLWTHQRNGIAATIEAVQNAKHKIVLTAPCGAGKTAMMIELIRWANGLGMPVALYTSRKMLRKQTANVLESSGIDFGQRASGCEPALLRDVQLCMTPSELQAVYKQKRRELHRAKLVLIDEIHMQGGAAMEQIIADHLAAGSVVVAFTATPLDLLGEWDELIVAGTNSELRQCGAHVPAVHYCPDAPDLKHVKKYRVGEDLSDRDNAKVMMRPGVFGRVYDNWKRFNPDGNPTILFAPDVAGSIYFAEQFHGKGVSVAHIDAKSVWWDGELHPKTDDLAEDVLRRSEIGDIQILCNRFVLREGIDLPHIACAIMATVFGSLTSYLQSGGRVIRSHPSLTEVTVIDHGGNYVRHGSLNADRNWELGQSSYKTTGLRAEGMRERPETEPIVCPKCHACRLSGPKCHKCGYMCSERARIVVQIDGNLKQVDGPSFKPRRVALKPDTAKLWEQMYFRAKSKKWNATFNQAEALFFYENHYYPPRTLTRMPRDPADWFEKVNNVPPARLQ
;
A
#
# COMPACT_ATOMS: atom_id res chain seq x y z
N MET A 1 1.58 4.37 -43.19
CA MET A 1 0.30 3.99 -42.58
C MET A 1 0.62 3.00 -41.46
N VAL A 2 0.73 3.49 -40.23
CA VAL A 2 0.85 2.63 -39.07
C VAL A 2 -0.57 2.16 -38.74
N ALA A 3 -0.83 0.86 -38.89
CA ALA A 3 -2.11 0.28 -38.54
C ALA A 3 -2.37 0.59 -37.06
N SER A 4 -3.44 1.34 -36.77
CA SER A 4 -3.93 1.53 -35.43
C SER A 4 -4.35 0.14 -34.90
N ILE A 5 -3.58 -0.40 -34.00
CA ILE A 5 -4.00 -1.60 -33.25
C ILE A 5 -5.18 -1.13 -32.41
N GLU A 6 -6.41 -1.47 -32.84
CA GLU A 6 -7.59 -1.33 -31.99
C GLU A 6 -7.38 -2.20 -30.74
N ARG A 7 -6.96 -1.59 -29.65
CA ARG A 7 -6.87 -2.26 -28.37
C ARG A 7 -8.28 -2.62 -27.92
N THR A 8 -8.56 -3.90 -27.84
CA THR A 8 -9.82 -4.38 -27.25
C THR A 8 -9.88 -4.00 -25.77
N LEU A 9 -10.78 -3.11 -25.41
CA LEU A 9 -10.96 -2.68 -24.03
C LEU A 9 -11.51 -3.83 -23.17
N TRP A 10 -11.01 -3.95 -21.96
CA TRP A 10 -11.61 -4.83 -20.96
C TRP A 10 -13.00 -4.34 -20.52
N THR A 11 -13.83 -5.24 -20.00
CA THR A 11 -15.20 -4.93 -19.59
C THR A 11 -15.26 -3.79 -18.56
N HIS A 12 -14.41 -3.80 -17.54
CA HIS A 12 -14.37 -2.75 -16.54
C HIS A 12 -13.99 -1.37 -17.13
N GLN A 13 -13.12 -1.34 -18.15
CA GLN A 13 -12.77 -0.09 -18.85
C GLN A 13 -13.97 0.45 -19.62
N ARG A 14 -14.65 -0.39 -20.39
CA ARG A 14 -15.88 0.03 -21.11
C ARG A 14 -16.94 0.56 -20.16
N ASN A 15 -17.18 -0.15 -19.06
CA ASN A 15 -18.16 0.27 -18.06
C ASN A 15 -17.76 1.60 -17.40
N GLY A 16 -16.49 1.78 -17.04
CA GLY A 16 -15.99 3.03 -16.44
C GLY A 16 -16.10 4.22 -17.40
N ILE A 17 -15.78 4.03 -18.69
CA ILE A 17 -15.92 5.05 -19.73
C ILE A 17 -17.41 5.40 -19.91
N ALA A 18 -18.28 4.40 -20.07
CA ALA A 18 -19.72 4.61 -20.26
C ALA A 18 -20.33 5.37 -19.06
N ALA A 19 -20.02 4.95 -17.83
CA ALA A 19 -20.49 5.64 -16.64
C ALA A 19 -19.97 7.08 -16.55
N THR A 20 -18.72 7.34 -16.97
CA THR A 20 -18.17 8.69 -17.00
C THR A 20 -18.92 9.58 -18.03
N ILE A 21 -19.19 9.06 -19.22
CA ILE A 21 -19.96 9.79 -20.24
C ILE A 21 -21.38 10.06 -19.75
N GLU A 22 -22.03 9.08 -19.14
CA GLU A 22 -23.37 9.23 -18.56
C GLU A 22 -23.38 10.30 -17.45
N ALA A 23 -22.39 10.31 -16.56
CA ALA A 23 -22.26 11.32 -15.51
C ALA A 23 -22.12 12.72 -16.11
N VAL A 24 -21.31 12.90 -17.18
CA VAL A 24 -21.18 14.15 -17.89
C VAL A 24 -22.50 14.60 -18.53
N GLN A 25 -23.23 13.68 -19.14
CA GLN A 25 -24.54 13.95 -19.73
C GLN A 25 -25.60 14.32 -18.67
N ASN A 26 -25.48 13.78 -17.48
CA ASN A 26 -26.28 14.11 -16.29
C ASN A 26 -25.81 15.38 -15.56
N ALA A 27 -25.06 16.26 -16.24
CA ALA A 27 -24.58 17.54 -15.72
C ALA A 27 -23.71 17.43 -14.45
N LYS A 28 -22.98 16.31 -14.28
CA LYS A 28 -21.90 16.24 -13.30
C LYS A 28 -20.65 16.92 -13.87
N HIS A 29 -20.09 17.83 -13.11
CA HIS A 29 -18.96 18.65 -13.59
C HIS A 29 -17.62 18.28 -12.95
N LYS A 30 -17.64 17.57 -11.84
CA LYS A 30 -16.44 17.20 -11.09
C LYS A 30 -16.49 15.72 -10.70
N ILE A 31 -15.87 14.87 -11.50
CA ILE A 31 -15.99 13.40 -11.45
C ILE A 31 -14.65 12.79 -11.07
N VAL A 32 -14.65 11.79 -10.19
CA VAL A 32 -13.49 10.94 -9.91
C VAL A 32 -13.73 9.57 -10.51
N LEU A 33 -12.82 9.12 -11.37
CA LEU A 33 -12.77 7.74 -11.84
C LEU A 33 -11.65 7.01 -11.12
N THR A 34 -12.00 6.04 -10.28
CA THR A 34 -11.03 5.20 -9.59
C THR A 34 -10.96 3.82 -10.22
N ALA A 35 -9.73 3.33 -10.40
CA ALA A 35 -9.46 1.97 -10.86
C ALA A 35 -8.13 1.49 -10.28
N PRO A 36 -7.97 0.20 -9.95
CA PRO A 36 -6.73 -0.33 -9.40
C PRO A 36 -5.50 0.02 -10.26
N CYS A 37 -4.30 -0.06 -9.67
CA CYS A 37 -3.06 0.07 -10.45
C CYS A 37 -3.02 -1.04 -11.51
N GLY A 38 -2.69 -0.71 -12.76
CA GLY A 38 -2.70 -1.70 -13.85
C GLY A 38 -4.04 -1.90 -14.55
N ALA A 39 -5.14 -1.28 -14.08
CA ALA A 39 -6.45 -1.35 -14.74
C ALA A 39 -6.54 -0.65 -16.11
N GLY A 40 -5.47 -0.01 -16.56
CA GLY A 40 -5.44 0.68 -17.86
C GLY A 40 -6.15 2.03 -17.85
N LYS A 41 -6.00 2.83 -16.79
CA LYS A 41 -6.54 4.20 -16.69
C LYS A 41 -6.18 5.05 -17.91
N THR A 42 -4.95 4.93 -18.42
CA THR A 42 -4.53 5.65 -19.63
C THR A 42 -5.35 5.29 -20.86
N ALA A 43 -5.72 4.01 -21.02
CA ALA A 43 -6.61 3.60 -22.13
C ALA A 43 -8.00 4.23 -21.99
N MET A 44 -8.53 4.31 -20.76
CA MET A 44 -9.81 5.00 -20.51
C MET A 44 -9.71 6.50 -20.81
N MET A 45 -8.61 7.17 -20.47
CA MET A 45 -8.38 8.58 -20.83
C MET A 45 -8.34 8.78 -22.34
N ILE A 46 -7.67 7.91 -23.09
CA ILE A 46 -7.62 7.96 -24.56
C ILE A 46 -9.02 7.88 -25.16
N GLU A 47 -9.86 6.98 -24.69
CA GLU A 47 -11.23 6.83 -25.21
C GLU A 47 -12.12 8.03 -24.86
N LEU A 48 -11.95 8.62 -23.68
CA LEU A 48 -12.64 9.87 -23.33
C LEU A 48 -12.18 11.05 -24.20
N ILE A 49 -10.88 11.10 -24.55
CA ILE A 49 -10.37 12.09 -25.52
C ILE A 49 -10.99 11.88 -26.90
N ARG A 50 -11.06 10.63 -27.39
CA ARG A 50 -11.71 10.31 -28.68
C ARG A 50 -13.20 10.69 -28.68
N TRP A 51 -13.89 10.38 -27.60
CA TRP A 51 -15.29 10.78 -27.43
C TRP A 51 -15.45 12.31 -27.47
N ALA A 52 -14.62 13.06 -26.72
CA ALA A 52 -14.66 14.51 -26.72
C ALA A 52 -14.33 15.11 -28.07
N ASN A 53 -13.30 14.60 -28.76
CA ASN A 53 -12.95 15.01 -30.10
C ASN A 53 -14.07 14.80 -31.11
N GLY A 54 -14.82 13.68 -31.01
CA GLY A 54 -15.99 13.38 -31.80
C GLY A 54 -17.13 14.40 -31.65
N LEU A 55 -17.14 15.11 -30.51
CA LEU A 55 -18.09 16.19 -30.21
C LEU A 55 -17.52 17.60 -30.46
N GLY A 56 -16.28 17.70 -30.94
CA GLY A 56 -15.60 18.99 -31.11
C GLY A 56 -15.26 19.69 -29.79
N MET A 57 -15.10 18.92 -28.70
CA MET A 57 -14.78 19.45 -27.38
C MET A 57 -13.26 19.48 -27.18
N PRO A 58 -12.64 20.67 -26.96
CA PRO A 58 -11.22 20.76 -26.62
C PRO A 58 -10.92 20.08 -25.28
N VAL A 59 -9.76 19.42 -25.19
CA VAL A 59 -9.36 18.62 -24.02
C VAL A 59 -8.05 19.11 -23.41
N ALA A 60 -7.99 19.20 -22.08
CA ALA A 60 -6.74 19.36 -21.35
C ALA A 60 -6.46 18.10 -20.53
N LEU A 61 -5.27 17.51 -20.67
CA LEU A 61 -4.82 16.38 -19.89
C LEU A 61 -3.66 16.80 -18.98
N TYR A 62 -3.87 16.78 -17.68
CA TYR A 62 -2.90 17.20 -16.67
C TYR A 62 -2.11 16.04 -16.10
N THR A 63 -0.79 16.21 -15.99
CA THR A 63 0.13 15.29 -15.33
C THR A 63 1.15 16.06 -14.48
N SER A 64 1.63 15.45 -13.39
CA SER A 64 2.52 16.11 -12.43
C SER A 64 4.00 15.95 -12.71
N ARG A 65 4.44 14.90 -13.42
CA ARG A 65 5.85 14.52 -13.56
C ARG A 65 6.30 14.41 -15.01
N LYS A 66 7.56 14.79 -15.28
CA LYS A 66 8.16 14.71 -16.62
C LYS A 66 8.10 13.31 -17.23
N MET A 67 8.36 12.27 -16.43
CA MET A 67 8.33 10.88 -16.90
C MET A 67 6.90 10.47 -17.31
N LEU A 68 5.90 10.74 -16.48
CA LEU A 68 4.49 10.48 -16.80
C LEU A 68 4.07 11.23 -18.07
N ARG A 69 4.50 12.49 -18.22
CA ARG A 69 4.23 13.28 -19.44
C ARG A 69 4.81 12.59 -20.69
N LYS A 70 6.11 12.16 -20.63
CA LYS A 70 6.77 11.46 -21.77
C LYS A 70 6.00 10.19 -22.15
N GLN A 71 5.61 9.40 -21.16
CA GLN A 71 4.81 8.19 -21.40
C GLN A 71 3.43 8.48 -21.98
N THR A 72 2.72 9.46 -21.40
CA THR A 72 1.41 9.87 -21.90
C THR A 72 1.51 10.42 -23.32
N ALA A 73 2.54 11.22 -23.65
CA ALA A 73 2.79 11.70 -24.99
C ALA A 73 2.96 10.53 -25.99
N ASN A 74 3.81 9.54 -25.66
CA ASN A 74 4.02 8.37 -26.50
C ASN A 74 2.71 7.57 -26.72
N VAL A 75 1.85 7.48 -25.69
CA VAL A 75 0.55 6.80 -25.82
C VAL A 75 -0.41 7.61 -26.70
N LEU A 76 -0.47 8.93 -26.55
CA LEU A 76 -1.27 9.80 -27.41
C LEU A 76 -0.84 9.68 -28.89
N GLU A 77 0.47 9.76 -29.17
CA GLU A 77 1.05 9.59 -30.50
C GLU A 77 0.70 8.23 -31.12
N SER A 78 0.95 7.13 -30.37
CA SER A 78 0.65 5.77 -30.84
C SER A 78 -0.85 5.51 -31.01
N SER A 79 -1.69 6.31 -30.35
CA SER A 79 -3.16 6.25 -30.47
C SER A 79 -3.70 7.14 -31.60
N GLY A 80 -2.82 7.84 -32.35
CA GLY A 80 -3.19 8.71 -33.44
C GLY A 80 -3.91 9.99 -33.00
N ILE A 81 -3.74 10.44 -31.76
CA ILE A 81 -4.32 11.68 -31.26
C ILE A 81 -3.37 12.81 -31.54
N ASP A 82 -3.87 13.83 -32.24
CA ASP A 82 -3.14 15.08 -32.49
C ASP A 82 -3.22 15.98 -31.24
N PHE A 83 -2.08 16.35 -30.67
CA PHE A 83 -2.03 17.10 -29.40
C PHE A 83 -0.88 18.12 -29.39
N GLY A 84 -1.04 19.14 -28.54
CA GLY A 84 0.03 20.07 -28.16
C GLY A 84 0.57 19.73 -26.76
N GLN A 85 1.76 20.24 -26.44
CA GLN A 85 2.36 20.08 -25.13
C GLN A 85 2.54 21.42 -24.42
N ARG A 86 2.01 21.53 -23.21
CA ARG A 86 2.11 22.72 -22.36
C ARG A 86 3.06 22.42 -21.18
N ALA A 87 4.33 22.23 -21.51
CA ALA A 87 5.39 21.88 -20.57
C ALA A 87 6.68 22.66 -20.85
N SER A 88 7.51 22.84 -19.83
CA SER A 88 8.83 23.45 -20.00
C SER A 88 9.72 22.57 -20.85
N GLY A 89 10.43 23.18 -21.83
CA GLY A 89 11.32 22.48 -22.75
C GLY A 89 10.61 21.81 -23.94
N CYS A 90 9.31 22.05 -24.15
CA CYS A 90 8.57 21.61 -25.31
C CYS A 90 8.18 22.81 -26.15
N GLU A 91 8.20 22.67 -27.47
CA GLU A 91 7.63 23.68 -28.36
C GLU A 91 6.11 23.72 -28.20
N PRO A 92 5.52 24.89 -27.95
CA PRO A 92 4.08 24.99 -27.72
C PRO A 92 3.30 24.91 -29.03
N ALA A 93 2.45 23.89 -29.17
CA ALA A 93 1.45 23.80 -30.24
C ALA A 93 0.06 24.16 -29.66
N LEU A 94 -0.11 25.45 -29.33
CA LEU A 94 -1.27 25.95 -28.58
C LEU A 94 -2.61 25.90 -29.32
N LEU A 95 -2.58 25.75 -30.66
CA LEU A 95 -3.78 25.69 -31.51
C LEU A 95 -4.40 24.28 -31.58
N ARG A 96 -3.76 23.29 -30.99
CA ARG A 96 -4.31 21.91 -30.92
C ARG A 96 -5.44 21.85 -29.91
N ASP A 97 -6.52 21.17 -30.25
CA ASP A 97 -7.68 20.99 -29.37
C ASP A 97 -7.34 20.13 -28.13
N VAL A 98 -6.45 19.16 -28.28
CA VAL A 98 -5.94 18.36 -27.18
C VAL A 98 -4.61 18.92 -26.68
N GLN A 99 -4.52 19.23 -25.41
CA GLN A 99 -3.31 19.76 -24.76
C GLN A 99 -2.85 18.86 -23.62
N LEU A 100 -1.63 18.32 -23.72
CA LEU A 100 -0.95 17.63 -22.62
C LEU A 100 -0.23 18.67 -21.75
N CYS A 101 -0.78 18.91 -20.57
CA CYS A 101 -0.36 19.96 -19.64
C CYS A 101 0.48 19.36 -18.50
N MET A 102 1.64 19.96 -18.23
CA MET A 102 2.38 19.65 -17.01
C MET A 102 2.02 20.66 -15.92
N THR A 103 1.38 20.20 -14.85
CA THR A 103 0.84 21.04 -13.76
C THR A 103 1.83 22.09 -13.24
N PRO A 104 3.10 21.77 -12.89
CA PRO A 104 4.05 22.78 -12.45
C PRO A 104 4.37 23.84 -13.54
N SER A 105 4.35 23.46 -14.83
CA SER A 105 4.59 24.38 -15.92
C SER A 105 3.41 25.31 -16.18
N GLU A 106 2.18 24.81 -16.04
CA GLU A 106 0.96 25.64 -16.13
C GLU A 106 0.91 26.65 -15.00
N LEU A 107 1.18 26.22 -13.77
CA LEU A 107 1.27 27.14 -12.63
C LEU A 107 2.25 28.28 -12.86
N GLN A 108 3.42 27.95 -13.37
CA GLN A 108 4.45 28.96 -13.63
C GLN A 108 4.04 29.90 -14.77
N ALA A 109 3.56 29.35 -15.88
CA ALA A 109 3.32 30.13 -17.09
C ALA A 109 1.99 30.91 -17.06
N VAL A 110 0.93 30.35 -16.50
CA VAL A 110 -0.40 30.97 -16.45
C VAL A 110 -0.52 31.90 -15.24
N TYR A 111 -0.21 31.41 -14.04
CA TYR A 111 -0.53 32.14 -12.81
C TYR A 111 0.59 33.05 -12.33
N LYS A 112 1.85 32.58 -12.38
CA LYS A 112 2.96 33.40 -11.88
C LYS A 112 3.51 34.38 -12.92
N GLN A 113 3.76 33.92 -14.12
CA GLN A 113 4.38 34.73 -15.18
C GLN A 113 3.39 35.39 -16.15
N LYS A 114 2.14 34.92 -16.16
CA LYS A 114 1.07 35.39 -17.02
C LYS A 114 1.48 35.46 -18.54
N ARG A 115 2.28 34.46 -18.95
CA ARG A 115 2.80 34.38 -20.34
C ARG A 115 1.79 33.81 -21.32
N ARG A 116 0.79 33.07 -20.80
CA ARG A 116 -0.26 32.46 -21.60
C ARG A 116 -1.53 32.29 -20.77
N GLU A 117 -2.65 32.17 -21.46
CA GLU A 117 -3.93 31.81 -20.82
C GLU A 117 -4.03 30.32 -20.56
N LEU A 118 -4.94 29.94 -19.67
CA LEU A 118 -5.33 28.56 -19.49
C LEU A 118 -5.96 28.02 -20.80
N HIS A 119 -5.76 26.75 -21.09
CA HIS A 119 -6.39 26.13 -22.26
C HIS A 119 -7.91 26.12 -22.10
N ARG A 120 -8.63 26.54 -23.15
CA ARG A 120 -10.11 26.62 -23.16
C ARG A 120 -10.72 25.22 -23.34
N ALA A 121 -10.33 24.26 -22.51
CA ALA A 121 -10.84 22.91 -22.56
C ALA A 121 -12.31 22.85 -22.15
N LYS A 122 -13.07 21.94 -22.77
CA LYS A 122 -14.42 21.56 -22.32
C LYS A 122 -14.38 20.28 -21.50
N LEU A 123 -13.39 19.41 -21.75
CA LEU A 123 -13.09 18.25 -20.93
C LEU A 123 -11.68 18.39 -20.35
N VAL A 124 -11.56 18.27 -19.04
CA VAL A 124 -10.29 18.27 -18.32
C VAL A 124 -10.07 16.92 -17.70
N LEU A 125 -8.99 16.24 -18.06
CA LEU A 125 -8.58 14.97 -17.50
C LEU A 125 -7.37 15.21 -16.58
N ILE A 126 -7.36 14.64 -15.38
CA ILE A 126 -6.27 14.80 -14.43
C ILE A 126 -5.78 13.41 -14.04
N ASP A 127 -4.56 13.07 -14.44
CA ASP A 127 -3.96 11.79 -14.11
C ASP A 127 -3.34 11.81 -12.70
N GLU A 128 -3.56 10.74 -11.93
CA GLU A 128 -3.06 10.54 -10.56
C GLU A 128 -3.33 11.77 -9.65
N ILE A 129 -4.61 12.17 -9.54
CA ILE A 129 -5.03 13.37 -8.78
C ILE A 129 -4.50 13.40 -7.35
N HIS A 130 -4.36 12.26 -6.68
CA HIS A 130 -3.81 12.15 -5.33
C HIS A 130 -2.36 12.64 -5.22
N MET A 131 -1.63 12.70 -6.36
CA MET A 131 -0.27 13.25 -6.46
C MET A 131 -0.26 14.75 -6.74
N GLN A 132 -1.38 15.32 -7.13
CA GLN A 132 -1.53 16.68 -7.58
C GLN A 132 -2.29 17.55 -6.56
N GLY A 133 -2.29 17.13 -5.30
CA GLY A 133 -2.90 17.91 -4.21
C GLY A 133 -2.22 19.25 -3.98
N GLY A 134 -3.00 20.22 -3.48
CA GLY A 134 -2.54 21.54 -3.08
C GLY A 134 -3.26 22.67 -3.81
N ALA A 135 -3.19 23.88 -3.23
CA ALA A 135 -3.89 25.07 -3.67
C ALA A 135 -3.75 25.40 -5.18
N ALA A 136 -2.68 24.94 -5.75
CA ALA A 136 -2.36 25.15 -7.16
C ALA A 136 -3.25 24.35 -8.12
N MET A 137 -3.46 23.08 -7.84
CA MET A 137 -4.35 22.24 -8.65
C MET A 137 -5.81 22.61 -8.38
N GLU A 138 -6.14 22.96 -7.13
CA GLU A 138 -7.48 23.49 -6.79
C GLU A 138 -7.82 24.72 -7.61
N GLN A 139 -6.86 25.67 -7.78
CA GLN A 139 -7.07 26.87 -8.61
C GLN A 139 -7.27 26.51 -10.09
N ILE A 140 -6.46 25.59 -10.64
CA ILE A 140 -6.62 25.12 -12.02
C ILE A 140 -8.01 24.51 -12.24
N ILE A 141 -8.43 23.63 -11.31
CA ILE A 141 -9.76 23.00 -11.35
C ILE A 141 -10.86 24.05 -11.28
N ALA A 142 -10.77 25.00 -10.35
CA ALA A 142 -11.76 26.05 -10.15
C ALA A 142 -11.91 26.93 -11.41
N ASP A 143 -10.81 27.32 -12.03
CA ASP A 143 -10.83 28.15 -13.23
C ASP A 143 -11.41 27.41 -14.45
N HIS A 144 -11.12 26.12 -14.60
CA HIS A 144 -11.74 25.29 -15.64
C HIS A 144 -13.25 25.14 -15.41
N LEU A 145 -13.67 24.86 -14.17
CA LEU A 145 -15.10 24.77 -13.82
C LEU A 145 -15.81 26.10 -14.08
N ALA A 146 -15.20 27.24 -13.71
CA ALA A 146 -15.74 28.59 -13.96
C ALA A 146 -15.84 28.87 -15.48
N ALA A 147 -14.99 28.29 -16.32
CA ALA A 147 -15.07 28.35 -17.78
C ALA A 147 -16.08 27.37 -18.41
N GLY A 148 -16.83 26.61 -17.58
CA GLY A 148 -17.84 25.64 -18.01
C GLY A 148 -17.22 24.32 -18.51
N SER A 149 -16.06 23.94 -18.01
CA SER A 149 -15.45 22.64 -18.30
C SER A 149 -16.02 21.56 -17.38
N VAL A 150 -15.95 20.32 -17.84
CA VAL A 150 -16.10 19.12 -16.97
C VAL A 150 -14.71 18.61 -16.60
N VAL A 151 -14.50 18.28 -15.34
CA VAL A 151 -13.25 17.76 -14.79
C VAL A 151 -13.42 16.30 -14.40
N VAL A 152 -12.60 15.41 -14.98
CA VAL A 152 -12.54 13.99 -14.66
C VAL A 152 -11.14 13.67 -14.13
N ALA A 153 -11.06 13.33 -12.85
CA ALA A 153 -9.82 12.96 -12.18
C ALA A 153 -9.65 11.45 -12.09
N PHE A 154 -8.47 10.97 -12.38
CA PHE A 154 -8.11 9.55 -12.33
C PHE A 154 -7.21 9.27 -11.13
N THR A 155 -7.49 8.16 -10.43
CA THR A 155 -6.64 7.69 -9.34
C THR A 155 -6.85 6.20 -9.09
N ALA A 156 -5.87 5.54 -8.48
CA ALA A 156 -6.06 4.19 -7.94
C ALA A 156 -6.55 4.22 -6.48
N THR A 157 -6.44 5.38 -5.83
CA THR A 157 -6.76 5.56 -4.40
C THR A 157 -7.43 6.92 -4.21
N PRO A 158 -8.78 6.98 -4.22
CA PRO A 158 -9.52 8.23 -4.09
C PRO A 158 -9.60 8.70 -2.63
N LEU A 159 -8.44 8.81 -1.99
CA LEU A 159 -8.30 9.22 -0.59
C LEU A 159 -7.77 10.65 -0.50
N ASP A 160 -8.26 11.40 0.51
CA ASP A 160 -7.84 12.78 0.78
C ASP A 160 -7.94 13.71 -0.45
N LEU A 161 -8.97 13.50 -1.27
CA LEU A 161 -9.22 14.33 -2.44
C LEU A 161 -9.62 15.74 -2.01
N LEU A 162 -9.03 16.74 -2.66
CA LEU A 162 -9.28 18.13 -2.36
C LEU A 162 -10.65 18.59 -2.86
N GLY A 163 -11.38 19.30 -1.99
CA GLY A 163 -12.70 19.86 -2.27
C GLY A 163 -13.78 18.79 -2.45
N GLU A 164 -14.98 19.26 -2.81
CA GLU A 164 -16.13 18.39 -3.06
C GLU A 164 -16.11 17.89 -4.51
N TRP A 165 -16.51 16.64 -4.71
CA TRP A 165 -16.67 15.99 -6.00
C TRP A 165 -18.12 15.53 -6.17
N ASP A 166 -18.63 15.60 -7.39
CA ASP A 166 -20.04 15.29 -7.66
C ASP A 166 -20.31 13.78 -7.71
N GLU A 167 -19.31 13.01 -8.19
CA GLU A 167 -19.47 11.59 -8.40
C GLU A 167 -18.14 10.82 -8.31
N LEU A 168 -18.21 9.60 -7.79
CA LEU A 168 -17.13 8.61 -7.79
C LEU A 168 -17.54 7.41 -8.63
N ILE A 169 -16.81 7.19 -9.71
CA ILE A 169 -16.98 6.04 -10.59
C ILE A 169 -15.89 5.02 -10.26
N VAL A 170 -16.28 3.81 -9.86
CA VAL A 170 -15.38 2.70 -9.61
C VAL A 170 -15.29 1.85 -10.87
N ALA A 171 -14.20 2.01 -11.63
CA ALA A 171 -13.96 1.28 -12.86
C ALA A 171 -13.09 0.03 -12.58
N GLY A 172 -13.73 -0.96 -11.98
CA GLY A 172 -13.16 -2.27 -11.70
C GLY A 172 -12.58 -2.46 -10.30
N THR A 173 -12.56 -3.72 -9.91
CA THR A 173 -12.02 -4.24 -8.65
C THR A 173 -10.79 -5.10 -8.90
N ASN A 174 -10.00 -5.42 -7.88
CA ASN A 174 -8.87 -6.35 -8.02
C ASN A 174 -9.32 -7.75 -8.46
N SER A 175 -10.51 -8.19 -8.01
CA SER A 175 -11.09 -9.47 -8.41
C SER A 175 -11.47 -9.49 -9.90
N GLU A 176 -12.09 -8.44 -10.41
CA GLU A 176 -12.40 -8.29 -11.84
C GLU A 176 -11.15 -8.22 -12.70
N LEU A 177 -10.09 -7.51 -12.24
CA LEU A 177 -8.82 -7.45 -12.95
C LEU A 177 -8.13 -8.82 -13.03
N ARG A 178 -8.23 -9.64 -11.99
CA ARG A 178 -7.74 -11.03 -12.05
C ARG A 178 -8.58 -11.88 -13.00
N GLN A 179 -9.90 -11.73 -12.99
CA GLN A 179 -10.78 -12.48 -13.88
C GLN A 179 -10.53 -12.18 -15.37
N CYS A 180 -10.27 -10.91 -15.71
CA CYS A 180 -9.94 -10.53 -17.09
C CYS A 180 -8.46 -10.74 -17.46
N GLY A 181 -7.62 -11.24 -16.54
CA GLY A 181 -6.20 -11.50 -16.78
C GLY A 181 -5.30 -10.26 -16.76
N ALA A 182 -5.79 -9.13 -16.25
CA ALA A 182 -4.96 -7.92 -16.07
C ALA A 182 -4.06 -7.98 -14.85
N HIS A 183 -4.45 -8.76 -13.85
CA HIS A 183 -3.69 -9.01 -12.63
C HIS A 183 -3.47 -10.49 -12.39
N VAL A 184 -2.37 -10.80 -11.71
CA VAL A 184 -2.12 -12.11 -11.09
C VAL A 184 -2.29 -12.02 -9.58
N PRO A 185 -2.64 -13.13 -8.90
CA PRO A 185 -2.77 -13.14 -7.44
C PRO A 185 -1.41 -12.91 -6.76
N ALA A 186 -1.42 -12.19 -5.64
CA ALA A 186 -0.27 -12.02 -4.76
C ALA A 186 -0.30 -13.01 -3.59
N VAL A 187 0.80 -13.70 -3.35
CA VAL A 187 1.02 -14.54 -2.16
C VAL A 187 1.89 -13.75 -1.18
N HIS A 188 1.35 -13.47 0.00
CA HIS A 188 2.04 -12.64 1.00
C HIS A 188 2.71 -13.50 2.07
N TYR A 189 3.97 -13.16 2.37
CA TYR A 189 4.74 -13.69 3.49
C TYR A 189 5.10 -12.51 4.40
N CYS A 190 4.52 -12.48 5.59
CA CYS A 190 4.60 -11.33 6.49
C CYS A 190 4.90 -11.79 7.92
N PRO A 191 5.87 -11.17 8.62
CA PRO A 191 6.03 -11.28 10.06
C PRO A 191 4.96 -10.44 10.77
N ASP A 192 5.01 -10.43 12.11
CA ASP A 192 4.26 -9.47 12.89
C ASP A 192 4.71 -8.04 12.57
N ALA A 193 3.77 -7.09 12.65
CA ALA A 193 4.04 -5.71 12.31
C ALA A 193 5.14 -5.11 13.22
N PRO A 194 6.10 -4.34 12.68
CA PRO A 194 7.10 -3.68 13.50
C PRO A 194 6.45 -2.68 14.47
N ASP A 195 6.98 -2.60 15.68
CA ASP A 195 6.48 -1.66 16.70
C ASP A 195 6.83 -0.21 16.35
N LEU A 196 5.82 0.58 16.00
CA LEU A 196 5.93 1.99 15.64
C LEU A 196 5.70 2.94 16.84
N LYS A 197 5.46 2.43 18.06
CA LYS A 197 5.16 3.26 19.25
C LYS A 197 6.25 4.26 19.60
N HIS A 198 7.47 4.00 19.19
CA HIS A 198 8.63 4.87 19.44
C HIS A 198 8.87 5.91 18.36
N VAL A 199 8.07 5.96 17.31
CA VAL A 199 8.16 6.95 16.24
C VAL A 199 7.36 8.19 16.64
N LYS A 200 8.04 9.20 17.20
CA LYS A 200 7.40 10.39 17.81
C LYS A 200 6.53 11.24 16.90
N LYS A 201 6.68 11.13 15.58
CA LYS A 201 5.95 11.94 14.58
C LYS A 201 5.07 11.10 13.65
N TYR A 202 4.84 9.83 13.98
CA TYR A 202 4.00 9.00 13.15
C TYR A 202 2.52 9.41 13.29
N ARG A 203 1.92 9.78 12.18
CA ARG A 203 0.47 9.94 12.05
C ARG A 203 -0.08 8.78 11.24
N VAL A 204 -1.14 8.18 11.74
CA VAL A 204 -1.81 7.09 11.01
C VAL A 204 -2.30 7.60 9.66
N GLY A 205 -1.99 6.87 8.60
CA GLY A 205 -2.36 7.26 7.23
C GLY A 205 -1.30 8.07 6.47
N GLU A 206 -0.26 8.54 7.15
CA GLU A 206 0.88 9.22 6.52
C GLU A 206 2.09 8.28 6.45
N ASP A 207 2.92 8.44 5.42
CA ASP A 207 4.18 7.71 5.31
C ASP A 207 5.19 8.22 6.36
N LEU A 208 6.00 7.31 6.87
CA LEU A 208 7.12 7.67 7.72
C LEU A 208 8.14 8.51 6.94
N SER A 209 8.79 9.46 7.63
CA SER A 209 9.98 10.08 7.06
C SER A 209 11.05 9.01 6.77
N ASP A 210 11.87 9.23 5.73
CA ASP A 210 12.95 8.29 5.38
C ASP A 210 13.84 7.96 6.58
N ARG A 211 14.15 8.97 7.39
CA ARG A 211 14.96 8.82 8.62
C ARG A 211 14.28 7.92 9.67
N ASP A 212 12.98 8.07 9.87
CA ASP A 212 12.27 7.28 10.89
C ASP A 212 12.00 5.86 10.37
N ASN A 213 11.72 5.73 9.08
CA ASN A 213 11.58 4.44 8.42
C ASN A 213 12.89 3.64 8.49
N ALA A 214 14.03 4.26 8.15
CA ALA A 214 15.35 3.65 8.29
C ALA A 214 15.63 3.22 9.73
N LYS A 215 15.32 4.03 10.74
CA LYS A 215 15.49 3.65 12.15
C LYS A 215 14.70 2.43 12.56
N VAL A 216 13.53 2.22 11.98
CA VAL A 216 12.68 1.05 12.23
C VAL A 216 13.21 -0.17 11.49
N MET A 217 13.52 -0.01 10.20
CA MET A 217 13.83 -1.10 9.28
C MET A 217 15.29 -1.53 9.26
N MET A 218 16.23 -0.61 9.57
CA MET A 218 17.67 -0.89 9.56
C MET A 218 18.20 -1.44 10.90
N ARG A 219 17.33 -1.95 11.75
CA ARG A 219 17.76 -2.66 12.96
C ARG A 219 18.39 -4.00 12.56
N PRO A 220 19.51 -4.41 13.17
CA PRO A 220 20.24 -5.63 12.76
C PRO A 220 19.35 -6.89 12.68
N GLY A 221 18.37 -7.03 13.57
CA GLY A 221 17.46 -8.18 13.58
C GLY A 221 16.42 -8.21 12.44
N VAL A 222 16.07 -7.06 11.86
CA VAL A 222 15.16 -6.98 10.70
C VAL A 222 15.94 -7.21 9.41
N PHE A 223 17.13 -6.66 9.36
CA PHE A 223 17.95 -6.55 8.16
C PHE A 223 18.59 -7.89 7.73
N GLY A 224 19.13 -8.67 8.67
CA GLY A 224 19.85 -9.92 8.37
C GLY A 224 18.99 -11.04 7.78
N ARG A 225 17.66 -10.88 7.79
CA ARG A 225 16.72 -11.90 7.31
C ARG A 225 16.18 -11.64 5.91
N VAL A 226 16.44 -10.48 5.32
CA VAL A 226 15.89 -10.13 3.99
C VAL A 226 16.44 -11.09 2.93
N TYR A 227 17.74 -11.37 2.95
CA TYR A 227 18.36 -12.33 2.03
C TYR A 227 17.85 -13.75 2.24
N ASP A 228 17.80 -14.24 3.50
CA ASP A 228 17.38 -15.61 3.81
C ASP A 228 15.92 -15.84 3.43
N ASN A 229 15.06 -14.87 3.71
CA ASN A 229 13.66 -14.95 3.33
C ASN A 229 13.47 -14.87 1.81
N TRP A 230 14.24 -14.02 1.12
CA TRP A 230 14.21 -14.00 -0.34
C TRP A 230 14.59 -15.35 -0.93
N LYS A 231 15.67 -15.98 -0.47
CA LYS A 231 16.07 -17.32 -0.91
C LYS A 231 15.01 -18.39 -0.58
N ARG A 232 14.35 -18.27 0.58
CA ARG A 232 13.34 -19.24 1.02
C ARG A 232 12.05 -19.16 0.20
N PHE A 233 11.54 -17.94 -0.08
CA PHE A 233 10.26 -17.71 -0.72
C PHE A 233 10.37 -17.38 -2.21
N ASN A 234 11.57 -17.22 -2.73
CA ASN A 234 11.89 -17.06 -4.14
C ASN A 234 13.11 -17.96 -4.51
N PRO A 235 12.99 -19.29 -4.32
CA PRO A 235 14.11 -20.21 -4.49
C PRO A 235 14.69 -20.22 -5.91
N ASP A 236 13.85 -19.97 -6.90
CA ASP A 236 14.24 -19.93 -8.32
C ASP A 236 14.93 -18.61 -8.69
N GLY A 237 15.03 -17.64 -7.77
CA GLY A 237 15.66 -16.35 -8.02
C GLY A 237 14.91 -15.50 -9.06
N ASN A 238 13.59 -15.61 -9.11
CA ASN A 238 12.77 -14.85 -10.06
C ASN A 238 12.99 -13.33 -9.94
N PRO A 239 12.79 -12.57 -11.03
CA PRO A 239 12.96 -11.12 -11.04
C PRO A 239 12.25 -10.43 -9.88
N THR A 240 13.00 -9.63 -9.13
CA THR A 240 12.59 -9.09 -7.83
C THR A 240 12.72 -7.58 -7.79
N ILE A 241 11.71 -6.90 -7.23
CA ILE A 241 11.82 -5.49 -6.83
C ILE A 241 11.93 -5.38 -5.31
N LEU A 242 12.85 -4.55 -4.82
CA LEU A 242 13.01 -4.26 -3.40
C LEU A 242 12.70 -2.79 -3.11
N PHE A 243 11.71 -2.56 -2.26
CA PHE A 243 11.37 -1.23 -1.74
C PHE A 243 12.09 -1.00 -0.42
N ALA A 244 13.08 -0.11 -0.43
CA ALA A 244 13.92 0.19 0.73
C ALA A 244 13.36 1.35 1.57
N PRO A 245 13.79 1.50 2.85
CA PRO A 245 13.31 2.56 3.73
C PRO A 245 13.82 3.96 3.34
N ASP A 246 15.02 4.03 2.77
CA ASP A 246 15.65 5.25 2.24
C ASP A 246 16.64 4.90 1.12
N VAL A 247 17.28 5.91 0.53
CA VAL A 247 18.27 5.72 -0.54
C VAL A 247 19.51 4.97 -0.04
N ALA A 248 20.00 5.32 1.14
CA ALA A 248 21.18 4.66 1.74
C ALA A 248 20.89 3.18 2.02
N GLY A 249 19.71 2.86 2.57
CA GLY A 249 19.25 1.49 2.75
C GLY A 249 19.11 0.72 1.44
N SER A 250 18.66 1.39 0.37
CA SER A 250 18.54 0.78 -0.94
C SER A 250 19.90 0.40 -1.54
N ILE A 251 20.89 1.29 -1.45
CA ILE A 251 22.28 1.02 -1.87
C ILE A 251 22.86 -0.09 -1.01
N TYR A 252 22.69 -0.03 0.30
CA TYR A 252 23.18 -1.07 1.21
C TYR A 252 22.60 -2.44 0.87
N PHE A 253 21.29 -2.56 0.59
CA PHE A 253 20.72 -3.83 0.15
C PHE A 253 21.35 -4.30 -1.16
N ALA A 254 21.58 -3.40 -2.12
CA ALA A 254 22.24 -3.75 -3.37
C ALA A 254 23.65 -4.31 -3.12
N GLU A 255 24.47 -3.66 -2.31
CA GLU A 255 25.81 -4.12 -1.90
C GLU A 255 25.75 -5.50 -1.22
N GLN A 256 24.81 -5.69 -0.29
CA GLN A 256 24.69 -6.96 0.44
C GLN A 256 24.28 -8.14 -0.48
N PHE A 257 23.35 -7.93 -1.39
CA PHE A 257 22.96 -8.96 -2.36
C PHE A 257 24.08 -9.23 -3.35
N HIS A 258 24.77 -8.20 -3.84
CA HIS A 258 25.93 -8.33 -4.71
C HIS A 258 27.04 -9.14 -4.05
N GLY A 259 27.37 -8.85 -2.79
CA GLY A 259 28.35 -9.61 -1.99
C GLY A 259 27.98 -11.09 -1.78
N LYS A 260 26.73 -11.48 -2.04
CA LYS A 260 26.23 -12.86 -2.05
C LYS A 260 26.19 -13.47 -3.47
N GLY A 261 26.71 -12.77 -4.48
CA GLY A 261 26.74 -13.22 -5.87
C GLY A 261 25.37 -13.09 -6.59
N VAL A 262 24.47 -12.25 -6.10
CA VAL A 262 23.19 -11.95 -6.75
C VAL A 262 23.38 -10.73 -7.64
N SER A 263 22.90 -10.81 -8.88
CA SER A 263 22.89 -9.67 -9.80
C SER A 263 21.83 -8.66 -9.37
N VAL A 264 22.27 -7.45 -9.01
CA VAL A 264 21.42 -6.43 -8.40
C VAL A 264 21.80 -5.04 -8.85
N ALA A 265 20.81 -4.17 -9.01
CA ALA A 265 21.01 -2.74 -9.20
C ALA A 265 20.15 -1.93 -8.23
N HIS A 266 20.60 -0.72 -7.91
CA HIS A 266 19.79 0.31 -7.27
C HIS A 266 19.55 1.47 -8.22
N ILE A 267 18.33 2.01 -8.17
CA ILE A 267 17.96 3.22 -8.92
C ILE A 267 17.23 4.19 -7.99
N ASP A 268 17.70 5.44 -7.96
CA ASP A 268 16.97 6.54 -7.35
C ASP A 268 16.82 7.75 -8.31
N ALA A 269 16.44 8.92 -7.78
CA ALA A 269 16.26 10.12 -8.58
C ALA A 269 17.59 10.73 -9.08
N LYS A 270 18.72 10.42 -8.45
CA LYS A 270 20.02 11.05 -8.67
C LYS A 270 21.12 10.08 -9.05
N SER A 271 20.99 8.81 -8.66
CA SER A 271 22.03 7.81 -8.80
C SER A 271 21.52 6.45 -9.25
N VAL A 272 22.43 5.68 -9.83
CA VAL A 272 22.28 4.27 -10.14
C VAL A 272 23.50 3.56 -9.56
N TRP A 273 23.26 2.55 -8.73
CA TRP A 273 24.32 1.64 -8.29
C TRP A 273 24.22 0.35 -9.12
N TRP A 274 25.31 -0.02 -9.78
CA TRP A 274 25.38 -1.18 -10.63
C TRP A 274 26.79 -1.75 -10.62
N ASP A 275 26.93 -3.07 -10.54
CA ASP A 275 28.18 -3.83 -10.62
C ASP A 275 29.28 -3.35 -9.62
N GLY A 276 28.85 -2.99 -8.40
CA GLY A 276 29.77 -2.56 -7.34
C GLY A 276 30.05 -1.05 -7.32
N GLU A 277 29.57 -0.29 -8.30
CA GLU A 277 29.86 1.14 -8.42
C GLU A 277 28.59 2.01 -8.41
N LEU A 278 28.73 3.21 -7.84
CA LEU A 278 27.68 4.23 -7.79
C LEU A 278 27.92 5.28 -8.88
N HIS A 279 26.98 5.40 -9.79
CA HIS A 279 27.04 6.34 -10.91
C HIS A 279 25.99 7.44 -10.77
N PRO A 280 26.27 8.67 -11.25
CA PRO A 280 25.22 9.67 -11.47
C PRO A 280 24.15 9.11 -12.42
N LYS A 281 22.89 9.34 -12.10
CA LYS A 281 21.78 8.88 -12.95
C LYS A 281 21.76 9.66 -14.26
N THR A 282 21.81 8.93 -15.38
CA THR A 282 21.39 9.39 -16.70
C THR A 282 20.16 8.61 -17.15
N ASP A 283 19.40 9.14 -18.09
CA ASP A 283 18.21 8.43 -18.62
C ASP A 283 18.65 7.13 -19.31
N ASP A 284 19.75 7.16 -20.09
CA ASP A 284 20.29 5.99 -20.81
C ASP A 284 20.73 4.88 -19.86
N LEU A 285 21.43 5.22 -18.76
CA LEU A 285 21.89 4.23 -17.77
C LEU A 285 20.68 3.62 -17.02
N ALA A 286 19.69 4.43 -16.68
CA ALA A 286 18.49 3.94 -16.03
C ALA A 286 17.68 3.01 -16.97
N GLU A 287 17.55 3.38 -18.26
CA GLU A 287 16.89 2.54 -19.27
C GLU A 287 17.65 1.24 -19.50
N ASP A 288 18.99 1.24 -19.54
CA ASP A 288 19.81 0.02 -19.68
C ASP A 288 19.61 -0.93 -18.47
N VAL A 289 19.64 -0.41 -17.25
CA VAL A 289 19.42 -1.23 -16.04
C VAL A 289 18.01 -1.85 -16.05
N LEU A 290 16.98 -1.10 -16.45
CA LEU A 290 15.62 -1.63 -16.54
C LEU A 290 15.51 -2.72 -17.62
N ARG A 291 16.11 -2.52 -18.79
CA ARG A 291 16.18 -3.51 -19.87
C ARG A 291 16.90 -4.77 -19.42
N ARG A 292 18.04 -4.65 -18.70
CA ARG A 292 18.78 -5.78 -18.14
C ARG A 292 17.96 -6.57 -17.14
N SER A 293 17.11 -5.90 -16.34
CA SER A 293 16.17 -6.58 -15.46
C SER A 293 15.10 -7.36 -16.24
N GLU A 294 14.62 -6.80 -17.35
CA GLU A 294 13.62 -7.46 -18.19
C GLU A 294 14.15 -8.73 -18.86
N ILE A 295 15.40 -8.73 -19.32
CA ILE A 295 16.03 -9.90 -19.94
C ILE A 295 16.66 -10.88 -18.92
N GLY A 296 16.56 -10.58 -17.61
CA GLY A 296 17.04 -11.46 -16.54
C GLY A 296 18.50 -11.30 -16.13
N ASP A 297 19.25 -10.36 -16.72
CA ASP A 297 20.65 -10.07 -16.34
C ASP A 297 20.73 -9.48 -14.93
N ILE A 298 19.69 -8.75 -14.50
CA ILE A 298 19.54 -8.19 -13.15
C ILE A 298 18.37 -8.86 -12.46
N GLN A 299 18.65 -9.61 -11.39
CA GLN A 299 17.65 -10.32 -10.61
C GLN A 299 16.89 -9.42 -9.64
N ILE A 300 17.56 -8.41 -9.06
CA ILE A 300 16.95 -7.54 -8.04
C ILE A 300 17.12 -6.08 -8.41
N LEU A 301 16.00 -5.36 -8.47
CA LEU A 301 15.97 -3.90 -8.56
C LEU A 301 15.66 -3.29 -7.19
N CYS A 302 16.63 -2.68 -6.55
CA CYS A 302 16.47 -1.94 -5.30
C CYS A 302 16.10 -0.49 -5.59
N ASN A 303 15.13 0.05 -4.86
CA ASN A 303 14.75 1.44 -5.02
C ASN A 303 14.13 2.06 -3.77
N ARG A 304 14.09 3.40 -3.76
CA ARG A 304 13.29 4.19 -2.82
C ARG A 304 12.27 5.01 -3.60
N PHE A 305 11.09 4.43 -3.84
CA PHE A 305 9.92 5.04 -4.47
C PHE A 305 10.06 5.51 -5.94
N VAL A 306 11.25 5.52 -6.53
CA VAL A 306 11.43 5.96 -7.92
C VAL A 306 10.71 5.02 -8.89
N LEU A 307 10.73 3.72 -8.61
CA LEU A 307 10.04 2.70 -9.42
C LEU A 307 8.56 2.54 -9.04
N ARG A 308 8.06 3.32 -8.08
CA ARG A 308 6.65 3.28 -7.66
C ARG A 308 5.70 3.85 -8.71
N GLU A 309 6.17 4.80 -9.54
CA GLU A 309 5.33 5.53 -10.49
C GLU A 309 6.03 5.69 -11.84
N GLY A 310 5.24 5.60 -12.89
CA GLY A 310 5.72 5.91 -14.24
C GLY A 310 6.62 4.85 -14.92
N ILE A 311 6.87 3.70 -14.30
CA ILE A 311 7.65 2.61 -14.90
C ILE A 311 6.80 1.34 -14.93
N ASP A 312 6.78 0.66 -16.06
CA ASP A 312 6.10 -0.62 -16.22
C ASP A 312 7.11 -1.77 -16.12
N LEU A 313 6.92 -2.66 -15.16
CA LEU A 313 7.81 -3.78 -14.87
C LEU A 313 6.99 -5.09 -14.76
N PRO A 314 6.31 -5.52 -15.81
CA PRO A 314 5.40 -6.65 -15.75
C PRO A 314 6.10 -7.98 -15.53
N HIS A 315 7.41 -8.07 -15.78
CA HIS A 315 8.24 -9.28 -15.60
C HIS A 315 8.57 -9.57 -14.13
N ILE A 316 8.33 -8.63 -13.21
CA ILE A 316 8.66 -8.80 -11.79
C ILE A 316 7.74 -9.83 -11.14
N ALA A 317 8.33 -10.91 -10.65
CA ALA A 317 7.62 -12.02 -9.99
C ALA A 317 7.66 -11.98 -8.45
N CYS A 318 8.57 -11.17 -7.89
CA CYS A 318 8.74 -11.07 -6.44
C CYS A 318 8.89 -9.61 -6.00
N ALA A 319 8.26 -9.24 -4.88
CA ALA A 319 8.46 -7.96 -4.21
C ALA A 319 8.99 -8.15 -2.79
N ILE A 320 10.07 -7.47 -2.45
CA ILE A 320 10.55 -7.35 -1.08
C ILE A 320 10.14 -5.97 -0.56
N MET A 321 9.24 -5.93 0.41
CA MET A 321 8.83 -4.70 1.08
C MET A 321 9.67 -4.50 2.35
N ALA A 322 10.92 -4.05 2.17
CA ALA A 322 11.83 -3.73 3.26
C ALA A 322 11.61 -2.31 3.80
N THR A 323 10.38 -1.85 3.80
CA THR A 323 9.96 -0.51 4.23
C THR A 323 8.58 -0.55 4.87
N VAL A 324 8.33 0.36 5.81
CA VAL A 324 7.01 0.59 6.37
C VAL A 324 6.28 1.60 5.49
N PHE A 325 5.20 1.17 4.84
CA PHE A 325 4.26 2.08 4.20
C PHE A 325 3.26 2.58 5.25
N GLY A 326 3.30 3.85 5.56
CA GLY A 326 2.37 4.47 6.50
C GLY A 326 1.02 4.74 5.87
N SER A 327 1.00 5.11 4.58
CA SER A 327 -0.22 5.35 3.82
C SER A 327 -0.64 4.15 2.98
N LEU A 328 -1.96 3.95 2.89
CA LEU A 328 -2.55 2.92 2.03
C LEU A 328 -2.23 3.18 0.55
N THR A 329 -2.21 4.44 0.14
CA THR A 329 -1.88 4.86 -1.24
C THR A 329 -0.48 4.38 -1.64
N SER A 330 0.53 4.65 -0.81
CA SER A 330 1.91 4.23 -1.07
C SER A 330 2.04 2.71 -1.16
N TYR A 331 1.36 1.98 -0.27
CA TYR A 331 1.32 0.52 -0.28
C TYR A 331 0.71 -0.04 -1.56
N LEU A 332 -0.48 0.44 -1.94
CA LEU A 332 -1.20 -0.04 -3.12
C LEU A 332 -0.48 0.31 -4.42
N GLN A 333 0.15 1.47 -4.51
CA GLN A 333 0.92 1.85 -5.70
C GLN A 333 2.19 1.00 -5.86
N SER A 334 2.90 0.74 -4.75
CA SER A 334 4.09 -0.11 -4.78
C SER A 334 3.73 -1.56 -5.11
N GLY A 335 2.72 -2.12 -4.43
CA GLY A 335 2.23 -3.46 -4.70
C GLY A 335 1.61 -3.62 -6.09
N GLY A 336 0.90 -2.59 -6.56
CA GLY A 336 0.28 -2.57 -7.89
C GLY A 336 1.26 -2.60 -9.06
N ARG A 337 2.56 -2.44 -8.82
CA ARG A 337 3.60 -2.65 -9.85
C ARG A 337 3.89 -4.13 -10.06
N VAL A 338 3.71 -4.94 -9.03
CA VAL A 338 4.11 -6.34 -9.03
C VAL A 338 2.96 -7.26 -9.45
N ILE A 339 1.73 -6.92 -9.10
CA ILE A 339 0.55 -7.79 -9.38
C ILE A 339 0.05 -7.71 -10.83
N ARG A 340 0.75 -7.00 -11.71
CA ARG A 340 0.40 -6.93 -13.15
C ARG A 340 0.64 -8.27 -13.81
N SER A 341 -0.22 -8.60 -14.77
CA SER A 341 -0.06 -9.84 -15.53
C SER A 341 1.11 -9.77 -16.49
N HIS A 342 1.79 -10.90 -16.60
CA HIS A 342 2.80 -11.18 -17.63
C HIS A 342 2.61 -12.62 -18.08
N PRO A 343 2.86 -12.99 -19.35
CA PRO A 343 2.67 -14.35 -19.84
C PRO A 343 3.39 -15.45 -19.05
N SER A 344 4.52 -15.09 -18.41
CA SER A 344 5.30 -16.02 -17.59
C SER A 344 4.83 -16.11 -16.13
N LEU A 345 3.84 -15.31 -15.70
CA LEU A 345 3.43 -15.21 -14.30
C LEU A 345 2.04 -15.78 -14.07
N THR A 346 1.92 -16.71 -13.13
CA THR A 346 0.64 -17.20 -12.60
C THR A 346 0.29 -16.59 -11.25
N GLU A 347 1.30 -16.19 -10.49
CA GLU A 347 1.19 -15.50 -9.20
C GLU A 347 2.46 -14.70 -8.95
N VAL A 348 2.43 -13.81 -7.96
CA VAL A 348 3.59 -13.05 -7.50
C VAL A 348 3.81 -13.24 -6.01
N THR A 349 5.06 -13.29 -5.61
CA THR A 349 5.46 -13.40 -4.20
C THR A 349 5.69 -12.02 -3.59
N VAL A 350 5.10 -11.75 -2.43
CA VAL A 350 5.31 -10.51 -1.67
C VAL A 350 5.93 -10.86 -0.32
N ILE A 351 7.18 -10.47 -0.11
CA ILE A 351 7.92 -10.69 1.13
C ILE A 351 7.91 -9.39 1.92
N ASP A 352 7.03 -9.31 2.91
CA ASP A 352 6.74 -8.07 3.64
C ASP A 352 7.46 -8.02 4.99
N HIS A 353 8.58 -7.32 5.05
CA HIS A 353 9.32 -7.06 6.29
C HIS A 353 8.80 -5.85 7.06
N GLY A 354 8.02 -4.98 6.41
CA GLY A 354 7.46 -3.76 7.02
C GLY A 354 6.16 -3.98 7.80
N GLY A 355 5.59 -5.19 7.77
CA GLY A 355 4.28 -5.47 8.37
C GLY A 355 3.14 -4.73 7.69
N ASN A 356 3.28 -4.45 6.40
CA ASN A 356 2.33 -3.67 5.61
C ASN A 356 1.02 -4.42 5.39
N TYR A 357 1.09 -5.75 5.22
CA TYR A 357 -0.09 -6.60 5.15
C TYR A 357 -0.97 -6.48 6.40
N VAL A 358 -0.36 -6.50 7.58
CA VAL A 358 -1.08 -6.37 8.86
C VAL A 358 -1.74 -4.99 8.99
N ARG A 359 -1.08 -3.95 8.44
CA ARG A 359 -1.57 -2.56 8.50
C ARG A 359 -2.63 -2.26 7.47
N HIS A 360 -2.46 -2.73 6.24
CA HIS A 360 -3.25 -2.31 5.07
C HIS A 360 -4.07 -3.45 4.46
N GLY A 361 -3.83 -4.70 4.86
CA GLY A 361 -4.46 -5.90 4.29
C GLY A 361 -3.80 -6.38 3.00
N SER A 362 -4.43 -7.37 2.38
CA SER A 362 -3.94 -8.00 1.15
C SER A 362 -3.97 -7.04 -0.05
N LEU A 363 -2.99 -7.18 -0.95
CA LEU A 363 -3.02 -6.55 -2.27
C LEU A 363 -4.13 -7.13 -3.17
N ASN A 364 -4.60 -8.34 -2.87
CA ASN A 364 -5.68 -9.00 -3.59
C ASN A 364 -7.07 -8.47 -3.21
N ALA A 365 -7.19 -7.75 -2.09
CA ALA A 365 -8.48 -7.35 -1.55
C ALA A 365 -9.17 -6.32 -2.44
N ASP A 366 -10.46 -6.52 -2.69
CA ASP A 366 -11.33 -5.49 -3.23
C ASP A 366 -11.60 -4.43 -2.16
N ARG A 367 -11.76 -3.20 -2.56
CA ARG A 367 -11.92 -2.07 -1.66
C ARG A 367 -13.18 -1.28 -2.01
N ASN A 368 -13.95 -0.96 -0.99
CA ASN A 368 -15.10 -0.08 -1.12
C ASN A 368 -14.62 1.37 -1.00
N TRP A 369 -14.68 2.08 -2.10
CA TRP A 369 -14.33 3.48 -2.17
C TRP A 369 -15.56 4.37 -2.08
N GLU A 370 -15.45 5.46 -1.32
CA GLU A 370 -16.49 6.47 -1.16
C GLU A 370 -15.87 7.87 -1.24
N LEU A 371 -16.63 8.87 -1.69
CA LEU A 371 -16.19 10.25 -1.66
C LEU A 371 -15.98 10.74 -0.22
N GLY A 372 -14.97 11.57 -0.03
CA GLY A 372 -14.64 12.13 1.28
C GLY A 372 -13.93 11.17 2.24
N GLN A 373 -13.53 9.98 1.76
CA GLN A 373 -12.67 9.10 2.55
C GLN A 373 -11.29 9.72 2.76
N SER A 374 -10.76 9.59 3.98
CA SER A 374 -9.40 10.00 4.28
C SER A 374 -8.49 8.80 4.55
N SER A 375 -7.21 8.94 4.19
CA SER A 375 -6.18 7.93 4.45
C SER A 375 -6.05 7.62 5.94
N TYR A 376 -6.25 8.62 6.81
CA TYR A 376 -6.29 8.44 8.27
C TYR A 376 -7.38 7.45 8.71
N LYS A 377 -8.62 7.63 8.24
CA LYS A 377 -9.75 6.75 8.58
C LYS A 377 -9.60 5.37 7.96
N THR A 378 -9.14 5.30 6.72
CA THR A 378 -9.02 4.05 5.96
C THR A 378 -7.87 3.18 6.45
N THR A 379 -6.78 3.77 6.91
CA THR A 379 -5.66 3.03 7.54
C THR A 379 -6.04 2.54 8.95
N GLY A 380 -6.92 3.26 9.64
CA GLY A 380 -7.51 2.84 10.92
C GLY A 380 -8.70 1.90 10.79
N LEU A 381 -9.39 1.90 9.65
CA LEU A 381 -10.41 0.92 9.29
C LEU A 381 -9.68 -0.32 8.77
N ARG A 382 -9.39 -1.22 9.66
CA ARG A 382 -9.14 -2.62 9.29
C ARG A 382 -10.23 -3.04 8.33
N ALA A 383 -9.83 -3.72 7.24
CA ALA A 383 -10.78 -4.37 6.36
C ALA A 383 -11.89 -4.98 7.21
N GLU A 384 -13.16 -4.73 6.85
CA GLU A 384 -14.34 -5.14 7.61
C GLU A 384 -14.38 -6.67 7.79
N GLY A 385 -13.66 -7.19 8.70
CA GLY A 385 -13.40 -8.60 9.00
C GLY A 385 -12.27 -8.77 9.99
N MET A 386 -11.44 -7.76 10.18
CA MET A 386 -10.37 -7.74 11.17
C MET A 386 -10.54 -6.56 12.14
N ARG A 387 -11.71 -6.41 12.76
CA ARG A 387 -11.90 -5.54 13.92
C ARG A 387 -11.35 -6.19 15.18
N GLU A 388 -10.07 -6.52 15.17
CA GLU A 388 -9.34 -6.75 16.41
C GLU A 388 -8.18 -5.78 16.45
N ARG A 389 -8.18 -4.88 17.44
CA ARG A 389 -6.96 -4.17 17.83
C ARG A 389 -5.88 -5.25 17.97
N PRO A 390 -4.63 -5.07 17.49
CA PRO A 390 -3.57 -5.95 17.93
C PRO A 390 -3.59 -5.89 19.45
N GLU A 391 -4.03 -6.96 20.07
CA GLU A 391 -3.96 -7.10 21.50
C GLU A 391 -2.49 -6.88 21.84
N THR A 392 -2.24 -6.04 22.81
CA THR A 392 -0.89 -5.82 23.33
C THR A 392 -0.39 -7.19 23.78
N GLU A 393 0.62 -7.73 23.11
CA GLU A 393 1.21 -9.00 23.54
C GLU A 393 1.54 -8.94 25.02
N PRO A 394 1.12 -9.94 25.78
CA PRO A 394 1.39 -9.96 27.20
C PRO A 394 2.90 -10.03 27.46
N ILE A 395 3.39 -9.16 28.32
CA ILE A 395 4.80 -9.10 28.72
C ILE A 395 5.08 -10.29 29.64
N VAL A 396 5.93 -11.21 29.21
CA VAL A 396 6.34 -12.38 30.00
C VAL A 396 7.48 -11.99 30.94
N CYS A 397 7.35 -12.27 32.22
CA CYS A 397 8.41 -12.03 33.19
C CYS A 397 9.60 -12.99 32.96
N PRO A 398 10.84 -12.51 32.75
CA PRO A 398 11.97 -13.38 32.50
C PRO A 398 12.38 -14.23 33.70
N LYS A 399 11.92 -13.90 34.95
CA LYS A 399 12.26 -14.62 36.16
C LYS A 399 11.28 -15.73 36.54
N CYS A 400 9.97 -15.49 36.37
CA CYS A 400 8.95 -16.43 36.84
C CYS A 400 7.91 -16.74 35.75
N HIS A 401 8.10 -16.31 34.55
CA HIS A 401 7.24 -16.50 33.38
C HIS A 401 5.76 -16.05 33.56
N ALA A 402 5.46 -15.30 34.63
CA ALA A 402 4.12 -14.73 34.80
C ALA A 402 3.87 -13.64 33.77
N CYS A 403 2.67 -13.65 33.16
CA CYS A 403 2.26 -12.72 32.11
C CYS A 403 1.69 -11.42 32.71
N ARG A 404 1.95 -10.27 32.09
CA ARG A 404 1.36 -8.96 32.42
C ARG A 404 1.13 -8.14 31.16
N LEU A 405 0.16 -7.23 31.17
CA LEU A 405 -0.13 -6.38 30.03
C LEU A 405 0.65 -5.06 30.03
N SER A 406 1.11 -4.61 31.20
CA SER A 406 1.85 -3.34 31.34
C SER A 406 2.63 -3.25 32.63
N GLY A 407 3.48 -2.23 32.73
CA GLY A 407 4.23 -1.88 33.95
C GLY A 407 5.61 -2.55 34.04
N PRO A 408 6.57 -1.93 34.75
CA PRO A 408 7.95 -2.43 34.86
C PRO A 408 8.12 -3.55 35.90
N LYS A 409 7.18 -3.71 36.83
CA LYS A 409 7.29 -4.66 37.96
C LYS A 409 6.41 -5.88 37.75
N CYS A 410 6.99 -7.09 37.91
CA CYS A 410 6.23 -8.32 37.88
C CYS A 410 5.36 -8.43 39.13
N HIS A 411 4.04 -8.64 38.95
CA HIS A 411 3.09 -8.74 40.03
C HIS A 411 3.24 -10.06 40.87
N LYS A 412 3.82 -11.12 40.27
CA LYS A 412 4.00 -12.43 40.91
C LYS A 412 5.27 -12.51 41.73
N CYS A 413 6.40 -12.07 41.20
CA CYS A 413 7.71 -12.26 41.86
C CYS A 413 8.43 -10.92 42.17
N GLY A 414 7.83 -9.78 41.91
CA GLY A 414 8.40 -8.47 42.18
C GLY A 414 9.58 -8.06 41.29
N TYR A 415 9.95 -8.91 40.31
CA TYR A 415 11.06 -8.58 39.39
C TYR A 415 10.78 -7.28 38.65
N MET A 416 11.77 -6.36 38.72
CA MET A 416 11.73 -5.08 38.00
C MET A 416 12.47 -5.23 36.68
N CYS A 417 11.77 -5.08 35.56
CA CYS A 417 12.43 -4.87 34.28
C CYS A 417 13.01 -3.46 34.27
N SER A 418 14.34 -3.32 34.28
CA SER A 418 14.95 -2.01 34.11
C SER A 418 14.63 -1.49 32.71
N GLU A 419 14.20 -0.22 32.60
CA GLU A 419 13.88 0.42 31.33
C GLU A 419 15.05 0.47 30.33
N ARG A 420 16.25 0.10 30.76
CA ARG A 420 17.48 0.13 29.96
C ARG A 420 17.91 -1.22 29.38
N ALA A 421 17.37 -2.33 29.84
CA ALA A 421 17.52 -3.59 29.15
C ALA A 421 16.46 -3.67 28.03
N ARG A 422 16.74 -3.03 26.90
CA ARG A 422 16.14 -3.48 25.63
C ARG A 422 16.70 -4.89 25.43
N ILE A 423 16.03 -5.87 25.99
CA ILE A 423 16.13 -7.23 25.50
C ILE A 423 15.54 -7.12 24.10
N VAL A 424 16.41 -7.05 23.11
CA VAL A 424 16.07 -7.44 21.76
C VAL A 424 15.76 -8.92 21.92
N VAL A 425 14.51 -9.24 22.23
CA VAL A 425 14.01 -10.59 22.07
C VAL A 425 14.15 -10.80 20.58
N GLN A 426 15.15 -11.56 20.20
CA GLN A 426 15.30 -12.09 18.87
C GLN A 426 14.14 -13.08 18.74
N ILE A 427 12.96 -12.54 18.42
CA ILE A 427 11.84 -13.37 18.02
C ILE A 427 12.29 -13.94 16.69
N ASP A 428 12.49 -15.25 16.66
CA ASP A 428 12.64 -15.99 15.43
C ASP A 428 11.31 -15.95 14.67
N GLY A 429 10.99 -14.75 14.16
CA GLY A 429 9.85 -14.48 13.30
C GLY A 429 10.12 -15.09 11.95
N ASN A 430 9.84 -16.38 11.81
CA ASN A 430 9.72 -16.96 10.50
C ASN A 430 8.52 -16.33 9.81
N LEU A 431 8.72 -15.87 8.57
CA LEU A 431 7.63 -15.43 7.73
C LEU A 431 6.62 -16.57 7.57
N LYS A 432 5.33 -16.25 7.67
CA LYS A 432 4.22 -17.17 7.41
C LYS A 432 3.47 -16.69 6.18
N GLN A 433 3.02 -17.64 5.37
CA GLN A 433 2.08 -17.32 4.31
C GLN A 433 0.76 -16.87 4.94
N VAL A 434 0.29 -15.67 4.61
CA VAL A 434 -0.94 -15.07 5.16
C VAL A 434 -2.10 -15.07 4.19
N ASP A 435 -1.84 -15.21 2.88
CA ASP A 435 -2.84 -15.48 1.85
C ASP A 435 -2.28 -16.35 0.71
N GLY A 436 -3.17 -16.89 -0.10
CA GLY A 436 -2.85 -17.81 -1.19
C GLY A 436 -3.80 -18.99 -1.25
N PRO A 437 -3.70 -19.86 -2.29
CA PRO A 437 -4.64 -20.96 -2.52
C PRO A 437 -4.74 -21.99 -1.38
N SER A 438 -3.75 -22.07 -0.51
CA SER A 438 -3.66 -23.06 0.57
C SER A 438 -4.04 -22.52 1.97
N PHE A 439 -4.31 -21.20 2.11
CA PHE A 439 -4.65 -20.63 3.41
C PHE A 439 -6.13 -20.84 3.75
N LYS A 440 -6.43 -21.94 4.43
CA LYS A 440 -7.65 -22.08 5.21
C LYS A 440 -7.30 -21.78 6.66
N PRO A 441 -7.94 -20.80 7.34
CA PRO A 441 -7.73 -20.59 8.76
C PRO A 441 -8.03 -21.93 9.47
N ARG A 442 -7.04 -22.49 10.11
CA ARG A 442 -7.19 -23.73 10.88
C ARG A 442 -8.15 -23.41 12.02
N ARG A 443 -9.40 -23.85 11.92
CA ARG A 443 -10.29 -23.89 13.06
C ARG A 443 -9.63 -24.83 14.07
N VAL A 444 -9.07 -24.26 15.13
CA VAL A 444 -8.58 -25.07 16.25
C VAL A 444 -9.81 -25.74 16.83
N ALA A 445 -9.86 -27.06 16.75
CA ALA A 445 -10.91 -27.82 17.40
C ALA A 445 -10.85 -27.49 18.91
N LEU A 446 -11.98 -27.04 19.44
CA LEU A 446 -12.09 -26.76 20.88
C LEU A 446 -11.72 -28.02 21.66
N LYS A 447 -10.76 -27.91 22.58
CA LYS A 447 -10.51 -29.00 23.53
C LYS A 447 -11.77 -29.22 24.40
N PRO A 448 -12.12 -30.45 24.78
CA PRO A 448 -13.38 -30.76 25.41
C PRO A 448 -13.73 -29.93 26.66
N ASP A 449 -12.73 -29.36 27.34
CA ASP A 449 -12.91 -28.61 28.58
C ASP A 449 -12.60 -27.09 28.44
N THR A 450 -12.55 -26.56 27.22
CA THR A 450 -12.16 -25.13 27.01
C THR A 450 -13.06 -24.15 27.77
N ALA A 451 -14.37 -24.41 27.83
CA ALA A 451 -15.30 -23.52 28.54
C ALA A 451 -15.01 -23.53 30.06
N LYS A 452 -14.74 -24.70 30.64
CA LYS A 452 -14.42 -24.84 32.04
C LYS A 452 -13.06 -24.24 32.41
N LEU A 453 -12.08 -24.41 31.57
CA LEU A 453 -10.76 -23.76 31.69
C LEU A 453 -10.87 -22.22 31.64
N TRP A 454 -11.65 -21.70 30.70
CA TRP A 454 -11.89 -20.27 30.59
C TRP A 454 -12.58 -19.73 31.85
N GLU A 455 -13.61 -20.40 32.35
CA GLU A 455 -14.32 -19.99 33.54
C GLU A 455 -13.39 -19.93 34.77
N GLN A 456 -12.57 -20.96 34.98
CA GLN A 456 -11.59 -21.00 36.05
C GLN A 456 -10.57 -19.82 35.97
N MET A 457 -10.04 -19.57 34.78
CA MET A 457 -9.05 -18.50 34.57
C MET A 457 -9.67 -17.13 34.75
N TYR A 458 -10.90 -16.96 34.28
CA TYR A 458 -11.63 -15.70 34.39
C TYR A 458 -11.90 -15.36 35.88
N PHE A 459 -12.42 -16.29 36.66
CA PHE A 459 -12.67 -16.05 38.08
C PHE A 459 -11.38 -15.87 38.88
N ARG A 460 -10.33 -16.61 38.54
CA ARG A 460 -8.99 -16.41 39.12
C ARG A 460 -8.48 -14.98 38.88
N ALA A 461 -8.59 -14.49 37.65
CA ALA A 461 -8.18 -13.13 37.30
C ALA A 461 -9.00 -12.06 38.01
N LYS A 462 -10.29 -12.33 38.28
CA LYS A 462 -11.21 -11.44 38.96
C LYS A 462 -11.22 -11.55 40.48
N SER A 463 -10.48 -12.45 41.03
CA SER A 463 -10.39 -12.59 42.49
C SER A 463 -9.95 -11.30 43.19
N LYS A 464 -10.34 -11.12 44.47
CA LYS A 464 -9.93 -9.95 45.30
C LYS A 464 -8.43 -9.72 45.31
N LYS A 465 -7.64 -10.78 45.17
CA LYS A 465 -6.17 -10.74 45.15
C LYS A 465 -5.60 -10.13 43.88
N TRP A 466 -6.29 -10.26 42.74
CA TRP A 466 -5.77 -9.85 41.42
C TRP A 466 -6.54 -8.68 40.81
N ASN A 467 -7.83 -8.60 41.07
CA ASN A 467 -8.73 -7.57 40.53
C ASN A 467 -8.43 -7.19 39.05
N ALA A 468 -8.18 -8.21 38.24
CA ALA A 468 -7.75 -8.06 36.87
C ALA A 468 -8.91 -7.66 35.95
N THR A 469 -8.61 -6.95 34.89
CA THR A 469 -9.59 -6.63 33.84
C THR A 469 -9.93 -7.88 33.03
N PHE A 470 -11.01 -7.81 32.23
CA PHE A 470 -11.40 -8.89 31.31
C PHE A 470 -10.27 -9.28 30.35
N ASN A 471 -9.58 -8.30 29.78
CA ASN A 471 -8.46 -8.53 28.85
C ASN A 471 -7.26 -9.22 29.54
N GLN A 472 -7.08 -8.97 30.84
CA GLN A 472 -6.05 -9.64 31.62
C GLN A 472 -6.40 -11.10 31.89
N ALA A 473 -7.69 -11.43 32.02
CA ALA A 473 -8.16 -12.79 32.12
C ALA A 473 -7.93 -13.58 30.81
N GLU A 474 -8.19 -12.94 29.66
CA GLU A 474 -7.92 -13.53 28.35
C GLU A 474 -6.41 -13.78 28.13
N ALA A 475 -5.57 -12.82 28.53
CA ALA A 475 -4.12 -12.96 28.43
C ALA A 475 -3.59 -14.10 29.30
N LEU A 476 -4.12 -14.26 30.52
CA LEU A 476 -3.80 -15.37 31.41
C LEU A 476 -4.21 -16.72 30.80
N PHE A 477 -5.41 -16.79 30.23
CA PHE A 477 -5.89 -18.00 29.59
C PHE A 477 -4.99 -18.40 28.42
N PHE A 478 -4.64 -17.45 27.55
CA PHE A 478 -3.72 -17.69 26.44
C PHE A 478 -2.35 -18.18 26.93
N TYR A 479 -1.80 -17.54 27.96
CA TYR A 479 -0.48 -17.90 28.50
C TYR A 479 -0.43 -19.35 29.02
N GLU A 480 -1.48 -19.79 29.72
CA GLU A 480 -1.52 -21.15 30.28
C GLU A 480 -1.91 -22.22 29.24
N ASN A 481 -2.68 -21.85 28.21
CA ASN A 481 -3.25 -22.81 27.26
C ASN A 481 -2.70 -22.69 25.83
N HIS A 482 -1.91 -21.63 25.52
CA HIS A 482 -1.34 -21.32 24.20
C HIS A 482 -2.38 -21.12 23.10
N TYR A 483 -3.62 -20.77 23.43
CA TYR A 483 -4.66 -20.31 22.51
C TYR A 483 -5.65 -19.42 23.25
N TYR A 484 -6.33 -18.52 22.51
CA TYR A 484 -7.32 -17.64 23.10
C TYR A 484 -8.65 -18.34 23.33
N PRO A 485 -9.42 -17.95 24.38
CA PRO A 485 -10.74 -18.48 24.60
C PRO A 485 -11.65 -18.08 23.43
N PRO A 486 -12.53 -18.98 22.93
CA PRO A 486 -13.46 -18.65 21.86
C PRO A 486 -14.36 -17.47 22.24
N ARG A 487 -14.65 -16.57 21.29
CA ARG A 487 -15.50 -15.39 21.52
C ARG A 487 -16.90 -15.73 22.07
N THR A 488 -17.41 -16.90 21.77
CA THR A 488 -18.67 -17.40 22.31
C THR A 488 -18.64 -17.62 23.81
N LEU A 489 -17.44 -17.87 24.38
CA LEU A 489 -17.24 -18.08 25.81
C LEU A 489 -16.89 -16.77 26.55
N THR A 490 -16.45 -15.74 25.85
CA THR A 490 -16.07 -14.46 26.46
C THR A 490 -17.29 -13.56 26.80
N ARG A 491 -18.51 -13.98 26.47
CA ARG A 491 -19.77 -13.35 26.90
C ARG A 491 -20.24 -13.93 28.25
N MET A 492 -19.46 -13.69 29.28
CA MET A 492 -19.88 -14.09 30.61
C MET A 492 -20.95 -13.16 31.22
N PRO A 493 -21.80 -13.65 32.15
CA PRO A 493 -22.81 -12.84 32.80
C PRO A 493 -22.23 -11.59 33.43
N ARG A 494 -22.87 -10.45 33.21
CA ARG A 494 -22.42 -9.13 33.68
C ARG A 494 -22.72 -8.88 35.16
N ASP A 495 -23.25 -9.84 35.90
CA ASP A 495 -23.64 -9.63 37.28
C ASP A 495 -22.45 -9.82 38.22
N PRO A 496 -22.02 -8.74 38.89
CA PRO A 496 -20.91 -8.83 39.86
C PRO A 496 -21.16 -9.76 41.06
N ALA A 497 -22.43 -9.99 41.43
CA ALA A 497 -22.78 -10.84 42.57
C ALA A 497 -22.48 -12.33 42.32
N ASP A 498 -22.71 -12.79 41.10
CA ASP A 498 -22.44 -14.18 40.68
C ASP A 498 -20.94 -14.56 40.72
N TRP A 499 -20.09 -13.59 40.62
CA TRP A 499 -18.66 -13.72 40.66
C TRP A 499 -18.10 -14.04 42.03
N PHE A 500 -18.62 -13.38 43.09
CA PHE A 500 -18.13 -13.56 44.44
C PHE A 500 -18.50 -14.92 44.98
N GLU A 501 -19.64 -15.47 44.63
CA GLU A 501 -20.04 -16.82 45.03
C GLU A 501 -19.16 -17.90 44.36
N LYS A 502 -18.90 -17.78 43.06
CA LYS A 502 -18.10 -18.76 42.31
C LYS A 502 -16.62 -18.73 42.66
N VAL A 503 -16.05 -17.58 42.98
CA VAL A 503 -14.65 -17.46 43.42
C VAL A 503 -14.43 -18.09 44.82
N ASN A 504 -15.39 -17.96 45.72
CA ASN A 504 -15.29 -18.52 47.05
C ASN A 504 -15.51 -20.06 47.07
N ASN A 505 -16.12 -20.61 46.04
CA ASN A 505 -16.40 -22.06 45.93
C ASN A 505 -15.36 -22.83 45.11
N VAL A 506 -14.29 -22.19 44.60
CA VAL A 506 -13.21 -22.89 43.90
C VAL A 506 -12.24 -23.50 44.91
N PRO A 507 -12.01 -24.82 44.86
CA PRO A 507 -11.12 -25.50 45.81
C PRO A 507 -9.70 -24.91 45.78
N PRO A 508 -9.03 -24.74 46.95
CA PRO A 508 -7.71 -24.10 47.04
C PRO A 508 -6.62 -24.72 46.16
N ALA A 509 -6.70 -26.02 45.90
CA ALA A 509 -5.76 -26.77 45.06
C ALA A 509 -5.79 -26.40 43.57
N ARG A 510 -6.79 -25.62 43.10
CA ARG A 510 -6.91 -25.19 41.71
C ARG A 510 -6.60 -23.69 41.50
N LEU A 511 -6.23 -22.99 42.60
CA LEU A 511 -5.84 -21.57 42.62
C LEU A 511 -4.32 -21.34 42.70
N GLN A 512 -3.53 -22.41 42.76
CA GLN A 512 -2.05 -22.35 42.83
C GLN A 512 -1.42 -22.25 41.44
#